data_4b3a61f4a9569a1be85ab6b97042c21a
#
_entry.id   4b3a61f4a9569a1be85ab6b97042c21a
#
_cell.length_a   1.000
_cell.length_b   1.000
_cell.length_c   1.000
_cell.angle_alpha   90.00
_cell.angle_beta   90.00
_cell.angle_gamma   90.00
#
_symmetry.space_group_name_H-M   'P 1'
#
loop_
_entity.id
_entity.type
_entity.pdbx_description
1 polymer ?
#
loop_
_entity_poly.entity_id
_entity_poly.type
_entity_poly.pdbx_seq_one_letter_code
_entity_poly.pdbx_strand_id
1 'polypeptide(L)'
;MADLFAEKARDWDANEMVRGLSLGIGAAIQAHVILDETMNVMDFGAGTGLITSQIAYKVEKVTAVDVSLAMLDKLMAKEELQGKVEALCSNILEQPLAICFDLIVSAMAMHHVEDTDKLVACFAEHLKPGGKIALADLDEEDGTFHPADIEGVYHNGFNRDAFRSLLSRHNFKDIYFMTAHTIHKEGKSYPVFLVLATRA
;
A
#
# COMPACT_ATOMS: atom_id res chain seq x y z
N MET A 1 -19.51 -9.31 0.55
CA MET A 1 -19.35 -8.21 -0.43
C MET A 1 -18.77 -8.82 -1.71
N ALA A 2 -19.13 -8.35 -2.90
CA ALA A 2 -18.52 -8.87 -4.14
C ALA A 2 -17.02 -8.46 -4.17
N ASP A 3 -16.16 -9.36 -4.66
CA ASP A 3 -14.74 -9.07 -4.86
C ASP A 3 -14.57 -8.24 -6.15
N LEU A 4 -14.41 -6.92 -6.00
CA LEU A 4 -14.29 -5.96 -7.12
C LEU A 4 -13.03 -6.16 -7.96
N PHE A 5 -12.05 -6.89 -7.45
CA PHE A 5 -10.76 -7.12 -8.11
C PHE A 5 -10.61 -8.52 -8.72
N ALA A 6 -11.59 -9.42 -8.51
CA ALA A 6 -11.49 -10.80 -8.93
C ALA A 6 -11.21 -10.99 -10.43
N GLU A 7 -11.87 -10.22 -11.29
CA GLU A 7 -11.65 -10.28 -12.74
C GLU A 7 -10.29 -9.70 -13.14
N LYS A 8 -9.85 -8.64 -12.44
CA LYS A 8 -8.58 -7.96 -12.70
C LYS A 8 -7.37 -8.81 -12.29
N ALA A 9 -7.52 -9.65 -11.27
CA ALA A 9 -6.43 -10.46 -10.71
C ALA A 9 -5.74 -11.35 -11.75
N ARG A 10 -6.50 -11.83 -12.76
CA ARG A 10 -5.96 -12.75 -13.76
C ARG A 10 -4.78 -12.18 -14.56
N ASP A 11 -4.91 -10.94 -14.99
CA ASP A 11 -3.98 -10.29 -15.91
C ASP A 11 -3.25 -9.09 -15.26
N TRP A 12 -3.37 -8.93 -13.93
CA TRP A 12 -2.83 -7.78 -13.20
C TRP A 12 -1.33 -7.60 -13.38
N ASP A 13 -0.57 -8.67 -13.18
CA ASP A 13 0.88 -8.66 -13.30
C ASP A 13 1.37 -8.59 -14.76
N ALA A 14 0.50 -8.83 -15.74
CA ALA A 14 0.82 -8.65 -17.16
C ALA A 14 0.74 -7.18 -17.61
N ASN A 15 0.06 -6.32 -16.85
CA ASN A 15 -0.10 -4.91 -17.17
C ASN A 15 1.22 -4.15 -16.96
N GLU A 16 1.80 -3.63 -18.03
CA GLU A 16 3.10 -2.93 -18.01
C GLU A 16 3.07 -1.67 -17.16
N MET A 17 1.96 -0.92 -17.15
CA MET A 17 1.81 0.28 -16.32
C MET A 17 1.82 -0.09 -14.84
N VAL A 18 1.08 -1.12 -14.44
CA VAL A 18 1.03 -1.61 -13.06
C VAL A 18 2.42 -2.09 -12.60
N ARG A 19 3.12 -2.86 -13.43
CA ARG A 19 4.48 -3.32 -13.13
C ARG A 19 5.46 -2.18 -13.00
N GLY A 20 5.47 -1.25 -13.95
CA GLY A 20 6.36 -0.08 -13.94
C GLY A 20 6.14 0.79 -12.71
N LEU A 21 4.87 1.03 -12.35
CA LEU A 21 4.48 1.74 -11.13
C LEU A 21 4.98 1.02 -9.87
N SER A 22 4.72 -0.27 -9.76
CA SER A 22 5.12 -1.06 -8.60
C SER A 22 6.64 -1.15 -8.45
N LEU A 23 7.39 -1.24 -9.57
CA LEU A 23 8.85 -1.19 -9.55
C LEU A 23 9.37 0.17 -9.07
N GLY A 24 8.77 1.28 -9.53
CA GLY A 24 9.13 2.62 -9.08
C GLY A 24 8.89 2.83 -7.58
N ILE A 25 7.71 2.42 -7.09
CA ILE A 25 7.36 2.51 -5.67
C ILE A 25 8.29 1.62 -4.83
N GLY A 26 8.49 0.36 -5.23
CA GLY A 26 9.35 -0.57 -4.50
C GLY A 26 10.81 -0.10 -4.44
N ALA A 27 11.33 0.47 -5.53
CA ALA A 27 12.66 1.07 -5.56
C ALA A 27 12.77 2.27 -4.60
N ALA A 28 11.74 3.13 -4.56
CA ALA A 28 11.69 4.25 -3.63
C ALA A 28 11.63 3.79 -2.16
N ILE A 29 10.82 2.78 -1.84
CA ILE A 29 10.79 2.17 -0.51
C ILE A 29 12.18 1.66 -0.13
N GLN A 30 12.82 0.84 -0.98
CA GLN A 30 14.12 0.25 -0.70
C GLN A 30 15.26 1.29 -0.58
N ALA A 31 15.13 2.44 -1.25
CA ALA A 31 16.13 3.52 -1.17
C ALA A 31 16.02 4.34 0.12
N HIS A 32 14.83 4.42 0.73
CA HIS A 32 14.56 5.34 1.82
C HIS A 32 14.14 4.66 3.13
N VAL A 33 13.81 3.38 3.10
CA VAL A 33 13.49 2.58 4.30
C VAL A 33 14.60 1.56 4.51
N ILE A 34 15.18 1.59 5.70
CA ILE A 34 16.11 0.52 6.10
C ILE A 34 15.28 -0.71 6.40
N LEU A 35 15.41 -1.73 5.55
CA LEU A 35 14.80 -3.04 5.75
C LEU A 35 15.84 -3.99 6.34
N ASP A 36 15.48 -4.78 7.33
CA ASP A 36 16.36 -5.78 7.92
C ASP A 36 15.60 -7.09 8.25
N GLU A 37 16.36 -8.16 8.41
CA GLU A 37 15.89 -9.54 8.57
C GLU A 37 15.13 -9.81 9.89
N THR A 38 14.98 -8.82 10.76
CA THR A 38 14.24 -8.94 12.03
C THR A 38 12.85 -8.29 11.94
N MET A 39 12.58 -7.56 10.87
CA MET A 39 11.33 -6.82 10.71
C MET A 39 10.15 -7.70 10.33
N ASN A 40 9.04 -7.52 11.05
CA ASN A 40 7.72 -7.97 10.61
C ASN A 40 7.01 -6.82 9.91
N VAL A 41 6.61 -7.04 8.67
CA VAL A 41 6.02 -6.01 7.79
C VAL A 41 4.58 -6.37 7.49
N MET A 42 3.68 -5.38 7.50
CA MET A 42 2.34 -5.51 6.89
C MET A 42 2.37 -4.84 5.51
N ASP A 43 1.91 -5.55 4.48
CA ASP A 43 1.58 -4.98 3.17
C ASP A 43 0.07 -4.84 3.08
N PHE A 44 -0.42 -3.59 3.19
CA PHE A 44 -1.85 -3.26 3.17
C PHE A 44 -2.33 -3.00 1.74
N GLY A 45 -3.36 -3.73 1.32
CA GLY A 45 -3.79 -3.74 -0.08
C GLY A 45 -2.74 -4.42 -0.96
N ALA A 46 -2.22 -5.57 -0.51
CA ALA A 46 -1.08 -6.24 -1.12
C ALA A 46 -1.34 -6.69 -2.57
N GLY A 47 -2.61 -6.86 -2.95
CA GLY A 47 -2.99 -7.31 -4.28
C GLY A 47 -2.31 -8.62 -4.64
N THR A 48 -1.72 -8.67 -5.82
CA THR A 48 -0.94 -9.81 -6.30
C THR A 48 0.48 -9.89 -5.72
N GLY A 49 0.84 -8.98 -4.80
CA GLY A 49 2.13 -8.99 -4.10
C GLY A 49 3.29 -8.39 -4.89
N LEU A 50 3.05 -7.41 -5.76
CA LEU A 50 4.11 -6.76 -6.54
C LEU A 50 5.07 -5.95 -5.65
N ILE A 51 4.60 -5.33 -4.57
CA ILE A 51 5.46 -4.69 -3.56
C ILE A 51 6.06 -5.74 -2.63
N THR A 52 5.23 -6.67 -2.13
CA THR A 52 5.67 -7.79 -1.30
C THR A 52 6.87 -8.52 -1.90
N SER A 53 6.84 -8.86 -3.21
CA SER A 53 7.95 -9.56 -3.90
C SER A 53 9.26 -8.77 -3.87
N GLN A 54 9.21 -7.46 -3.78
CA GLN A 54 10.42 -6.63 -3.78
C GLN A 54 11.05 -6.47 -2.39
N ILE A 55 10.31 -6.70 -1.32
CA ILE A 55 10.77 -6.48 0.06
C ILE A 55 10.91 -7.75 0.90
N ALA A 56 10.16 -8.82 0.58
CA ALA A 56 10.05 -10.02 1.41
C ALA A 56 11.40 -10.70 1.69
N TYR A 57 12.34 -10.64 0.74
CA TYR A 57 13.66 -11.26 0.92
C TYR A 57 14.59 -10.48 1.87
N LYS A 58 14.22 -9.25 2.25
CA LYS A 58 15.02 -8.37 3.14
C LYS A 58 14.49 -8.31 4.57
N VAL A 59 13.35 -8.93 4.85
CA VAL A 59 12.68 -8.85 6.15
C VAL A 59 12.43 -10.25 6.72
N GLU A 60 12.08 -10.35 8.00
CA GLU A 60 11.73 -11.63 8.62
C GLU A 60 10.48 -12.22 8.00
N LYS A 61 9.41 -11.45 7.96
CA LYS A 61 8.10 -11.88 7.49
C LYS A 61 7.28 -10.72 6.94
N VAL A 62 6.46 -10.99 5.93
CA VAL A 62 5.43 -10.08 5.46
C VAL A 62 4.04 -10.69 5.70
N THR A 63 3.16 -9.93 6.34
CA THR A 63 1.72 -10.21 6.38
C THR A 63 1.07 -9.39 5.28
N ALA A 64 0.68 -10.06 4.20
CA ALA A 64 0.01 -9.47 3.06
C ALA A 64 -1.50 -9.43 3.30
N VAL A 65 -2.05 -8.24 3.48
CA VAL A 65 -3.48 -8.04 3.78
C VAL A 65 -4.17 -7.47 2.55
N ASP A 66 -5.24 -8.11 2.13
CA ASP A 66 -6.11 -7.63 1.06
C ASP A 66 -7.55 -8.09 1.29
N VAL A 67 -8.52 -7.40 0.71
CA VAL A 67 -9.94 -7.81 0.73
C VAL A 67 -10.30 -8.72 -0.43
N SER A 68 -9.45 -8.83 -1.45
CA SER A 68 -9.62 -9.68 -2.62
C SER A 68 -8.89 -11.02 -2.45
N LEU A 69 -9.65 -12.09 -2.28
CA LEU A 69 -9.08 -13.44 -2.23
C LEU A 69 -8.41 -13.81 -3.55
N ALA A 70 -8.98 -13.39 -4.68
CA ALA A 70 -8.42 -13.68 -6.00
C ALA A 70 -7.05 -13.04 -6.22
N MET A 71 -6.82 -11.85 -5.68
CA MET A 71 -5.52 -11.20 -5.67
C MET A 71 -4.51 -11.96 -4.80
N LEU A 72 -4.90 -12.31 -3.57
CA LEU A 72 -4.05 -13.06 -2.65
C LEU A 72 -3.71 -14.47 -3.16
N ASP A 73 -4.60 -15.14 -3.88
CA ASP A 73 -4.31 -16.42 -4.52
C ASP A 73 -3.17 -16.30 -5.54
N LYS A 74 -3.12 -15.18 -6.29
CA LYS A 74 -2.01 -14.89 -7.21
C LYS A 74 -0.72 -14.61 -6.46
N LEU A 75 -0.78 -13.87 -5.35
CA LEU A 75 0.37 -13.62 -4.49
C LEU A 75 0.94 -14.93 -3.95
N MET A 76 0.10 -15.79 -3.39
CA MET A 76 0.52 -17.07 -2.78
C MET A 76 0.99 -18.10 -3.81
N ALA A 77 0.64 -17.95 -5.08
CA ALA A 77 1.16 -18.79 -6.17
C ALA A 77 2.62 -18.48 -6.55
N LYS A 78 3.19 -17.38 -6.04
CA LYS A 78 4.58 -16.97 -6.30
C LYS A 78 5.53 -17.79 -5.44
N GLU A 79 6.34 -18.62 -6.08
CA GLU A 79 7.28 -19.52 -5.39
C GLU A 79 8.30 -18.77 -4.52
N GLU A 80 8.76 -17.61 -4.99
CA GLU A 80 9.73 -16.76 -4.29
C GLU A 80 9.22 -16.19 -2.96
N LEU A 81 7.90 -16.20 -2.72
CA LEU A 81 7.29 -15.69 -1.50
C LEU A 81 7.04 -16.77 -0.44
N GLN A 82 7.21 -18.04 -0.81
CA GLN A 82 6.94 -19.17 0.09
C GLN A 82 7.83 -19.12 1.35
N GLY A 83 7.21 -19.30 2.50
CA GLY A 83 7.88 -19.29 3.81
C GLY A 83 8.19 -17.88 4.37
N LYS A 84 8.07 -16.84 3.56
CA LYS A 84 8.29 -15.44 3.95
C LYS A 84 6.99 -14.63 4.07
N VAL A 85 5.94 -15.06 3.42
CA VAL A 85 4.68 -14.30 3.33
C VAL A 85 3.51 -15.12 3.87
N GLU A 86 2.70 -14.46 4.67
CA GLU A 86 1.39 -14.93 5.10
C GLU A 86 0.32 -14.04 4.49
N ALA A 87 -0.60 -14.62 3.73
CA ALA A 87 -1.70 -13.89 3.13
C ALA A 87 -2.93 -13.91 4.05
N LEU A 88 -3.55 -12.75 4.23
CA LEU A 88 -4.73 -12.57 5.06
C LEU A 88 -5.82 -11.83 4.28
N CYS A 89 -6.89 -12.55 3.89
CA CYS A 89 -8.06 -11.95 3.27
C CYS A 89 -8.96 -11.35 4.35
N SER A 90 -8.77 -10.06 4.64
CA SER A 90 -9.49 -9.37 5.72
C SER A 90 -9.57 -7.86 5.49
N ASN A 91 -10.66 -7.26 5.97
CA ASN A 91 -10.77 -5.82 6.16
C ASN A 91 -10.31 -5.48 7.59
N ILE A 92 -9.08 -5.01 7.76
CA ILE A 92 -8.51 -4.69 9.08
C ILE A 92 -9.20 -3.50 9.77
N LEU A 93 -9.99 -2.69 9.05
CA LEU A 93 -10.81 -1.63 9.64
C LEU A 93 -12.05 -2.18 10.37
N GLU A 94 -12.48 -3.38 10.01
CA GLU A 94 -13.60 -4.08 10.65
C GLU A 94 -13.11 -5.16 11.62
N GLN A 95 -11.98 -5.79 11.30
CA GLN A 95 -11.38 -6.87 12.06
C GLN A 95 -9.88 -6.59 12.29
N PRO A 96 -9.53 -5.71 13.24
CA PRO A 96 -8.14 -5.38 13.56
C PRO A 96 -7.33 -6.63 13.95
N LEU A 97 -6.05 -6.66 13.56
CA LEU A 97 -5.16 -7.75 13.90
C LEU A 97 -4.64 -7.60 15.32
N ALA A 98 -4.40 -8.73 16.00
CA ALA A 98 -3.84 -8.74 17.36
C ALA A 98 -2.31 -8.65 17.39
N ILE A 99 -1.68 -8.24 16.28
CA ILE A 99 -0.23 -8.14 16.12
C ILE A 99 0.18 -6.73 15.70
N CYS A 100 1.40 -6.33 16.09
CA CYS A 100 2.00 -5.07 15.67
C CYS A 100 3.24 -5.32 14.81
N PHE A 101 3.46 -4.41 13.88
CA PHE A 101 4.50 -4.47 12.85
C PHE A 101 5.60 -3.44 13.07
N ASP A 102 6.77 -3.70 12.54
CA ASP A 102 7.89 -2.77 12.49
C ASP A 102 7.71 -1.75 11.35
N LEU A 103 7.05 -2.18 10.28
CA LEU A 103 6.77 -1.39 9.10
C LEU A 103 5.40 -1.76 8.52
N ILE A 104 4.66 -0.75 8.07
CA ILE A 104 3.49 -0.93 7.21
C ILE A 104 3.82 -0.30 5.86
N VAL A 105 3.67 -1.08 4.79
CA VAL A 105 3.74 -0.60 3.42
C VAL A 105 2.35 -0.64 2.78
N SER A 106 2.09 0.25 1.85
CA SER A 106 0.90 0.22 1.00
C SER A 106 1.20 0.91 -0.32
N ALA A 107 0.66 0.40 -1.41
CA ALA A 107 0.82 1.00 -2.72
C ALA A 107 -0.50 0.98 -3.50
N MET A 108 -1.01 2.16 -3.84
CA MET A 108 -2.23 2.33 -4.67
C MET A 108 -3.48 1.63 -4.10
N ALA A 109 -3.62 1.62 -2.78
CA ALA A 109 -4.74 0.96 -2.11
C ALA A 109 -5.57 1.91 -1.23
N MET A 110 -4.98 3.00 -0.74
CA MET A 110 -5.65 3.90 0.20
C MET A 110 -6.83 4.65 -0.42
N HIS A 111 -6.76 4.96 -1.73
CA HIS A 111 -7.87 5.64 -2.44
C HIS A 111 -9.12 4.76 -2.59
N HIS A 112 -9.02 3.46 -2.29
CA HIS A 112 -10.14 2.52 -2.18
C HIS A 112 -10.76 2.45 -0.77
N VAL A 113 -10.25 3.21 0.19
CA VAL A 113 -10.76 3.24 1.56
C VAL A 113 -11.52 4.54 1.80
N GLU A 114 -12.83 4.44 2.07
CA GLU A 114 -13.70 5.61 2.25
C GLU A 114 -13.26 6.51 3.41
N ASP A 115 -12.99 5.92 4.58
CA ASP A 115 -12.57 6.63 5.79
C ASP A 115 -11.05 6.55 5.99
N THR A 116 -10.33 7.51 5.42
CA THR A 116 -8.87 7.60 5.55
C THR A 116 -8.41 8.00 6.96
N ASP A 117 -9.24 8.70 7.74
CA ASP A 117 -8.93 9.01 9.15
C ASP A 117 -8.89 7.73 9.98
N LYS A 118 -9.92 6.88 9.83
CA LYS A 118 -9.98 5.57 10.46
C LYS A 118 -8.83 4.65 9.99
N LEU A 119 -8.46 4.70 8.71
CA LEU A 119 -7.34 3.93 8.17
C LEU A 119 -6.01 4.31 8.83
N VAL A 120 -5.72 5.61 8.92
CA VAL A 120 -4.48 6.10 9.55
C VAL A 120 -4.44 5.77 11.04
N ALA A 121 -5.58 5.89 11.75
CA ALA A 121 -5.71 5.43 13.14
C ALA A 121 -5.40 3.94 13.26
N CYS A 122 -5.98 3.12 12.37
CA CYS A 122 -5.74 1.68 12.32
C CYS A 122 -4.25 1.36 12.07
N PHE A 123 -3.57 2.06 11.18
CA PHE A 123 -2.13 1.88 10.98
C PHE A 123 -1.32 2.23 12.24
N ALA A 124 -1.67 3.33 12.93
CA ALA A 124 -1.01 3.69 14.18
C ALA A 124 -1.17 2.60 15.27
N GLU A 125 -2.33 1.95 15.35
CA GLU A 125 -2.60 0.87 16.31
C GLU A 125 -1.83 -0.42 15.98
N HIS A 126 -1.62 -0.70 14.68
CA HIS A 126 -0.90 -1.89 14.21
C HIS A 126 0.62 -1.72 14.12
N LEU A 127 1.16 -0.56 14.47
CA LEU A 127 2.62 -0.36 14.54
C LEU A 127 3.14 -0.53 15.96
N LYS A 128 4.34 -1.06 16.09
CA LYS A 128 5.13 -0.98 17.32
C LYS A 128 5.50 0.49 17.61
N PRO A 129 5.77 0.88 18.86
CA PRO A 129 6.39 2.20 19.14
C PRO A 129 7.68 2.38 18.31
N GLY A 130 7.80 3.49 17.61
CA GLY A 130 8.91 3.73 16.68
C GLY A 130 8.81 3.00 15.34
N GLY A 131 7.76 2.20 15.12
CA GLY A 131 7.47 1.57 13.83
C GLY A 131 7.16 2.61 12.75
N LYS A 132 7.28 2.23 11.51
CA LYS A 132 7.22 3.16 10.37
C LYS A 132 6.09 2.83 9.41
N ILE A 133 5.68 3.84 8.66
CA ILE A 133 4.86 3.67 7.46
C ILE A 133 5.67 4.04 6.21
N ALA A 134 5.38 3.37 5.10
CA ALA A 134 5.81 3.71 3.75
C ALA A 134 4.61 3.54 2.81
N LEU A 135 3.85 4.62 2.64
CA LEU A 135 2.56 4.59 1.93
C LEU A 135 2.68 5.35 0.62
N ALA A 136 2.33 4.72 -0.49
CA ALA A 136 2.33 5.31 -1.82
C ALA A 136 0.91 5.33 -2.40
N ASP A 137 0.52 6.50 -2.91
CA ASP A 137 -0.75 6.67 -3.63
C ASP A 137 -0.68 7.88 -4.57
N LEU A 138 -1.73 8.12 -5.33
CA LEU A 138 -1.85 9.25 -6.23
C LEU A 138 -1.79 10.58 -5.46
N ASP A 139 -1.04 11.54 -5.98
CA ASP A 139 -1.27 12.94 -5.65
C ASP A 139 -2.69 13.34 -6.07
N GLU A 140 -3.27 14.33 -5.39
CA GLU A 140 -4.58 14.88 -5.73
C GLU A 140 -4.66 15.21 -7.23
N GLU A 141 -5.69 14.72 -7.89
CA GLU A 141 -5.88 14.86 -9.32
C GLU A 141 -7.34 15.23 -9.66
N ASP A 142 -7.64 15.52 -10.92
CA ASP A 142 -8.91 16.09 -11.38
C ASP A 142 -10.04 15.07 -11.62
N GLY A 143 -9.93 13.85 -11.11
CA GLY A 143 -10.91 12.76 -11.29
C GLY A 143 -10.80 12.06 -12.64
N THR A 144 -9.69 12.20 -13.35
CA THR A 144 -9.52 11.62 -14.69
C THR A 144 -8.60 10.40 -14.72
N PHE A 145 -7.98 10.04 -13.60
CA PHE A 145 -7.15 8.84 -13.54
C PHE A 145 -7.98 7.57 -13.66
N HIS A 146 -9.07 7.48 -12.92
CA HIS A 146 -10.00 6.36 -13.00
C HIS A 146 -11.17 6.67 -13.93
N PRO A 147 -11.80 5.65 -14.57
CA PRO A 147 -13.09 5.85 -15.24
C PRO A 147 -14.14 6.41 -14.26
N ALA A 148 -14.99 7.30 -14.73
CA ALA A 148 -15.97 8.00 -13.88
C ALA A 148 -17.03 7.08 -13.23
N ASP A 149 -17.23 5.89 -13.78
CA ASP A 149 -18.20 4.88 -13.33
C ASP A 149 -17.57 3.72 -12.54
N ILE A 150 -16.29 3.86 -12.15
CA ILE A 150 -15.61 2.78 -11.43
C ILE A 150 -16.09 2.71 -9.98
N GLU A 151 -16.50 1.53 -9.55
CA GLU A 151 -16.87 1.28 -8.15
C GLU A 151 -15.65 1.08 -7.27
N GLY A 152 -15.77 1.50 -5.99
CA GLY A 152 -14.75 1.28 -4.97
C GLY A 152 -13.58 2.26 -5.00
N VAL A 153 -13.66 3.34 -5.76
CA VAL A 153 -12.73 4.48 -5.67
C VAL A 153 -13.43 5.63 -4.96
N TYR A 154 -12.89 6.04 -3.82
CA TYR A 154 -13.48 7.07 -2.96
C TYR A 154 -12.71 8.40 -3.03
N HIS A 155 -11.42 8.36 -3.43
CA HIS A 155 -10.56 9.53 -3.47
C HIS A 155 -9.83 9.65 -4.81
N ASN A 156 -9.83 10.85 -5.37
CA ASN A 156 -9.06 11.21 -6.56
C ASN A 156 -7.64 11.63 -6.14
N GLY A 157 -6.91 10.71 -5.49
CA GLY A 157 -5.62 10.99 -4.90
C GLY A 157 -5.70 11.81 -3.60
N PHE A 158 -4.55 12.21 -3.08
CA PHE A 158 -4.43 12.87 -1.79
C PHE A 158 -3.58 14.14 -1.87
N ASN A 159 -4.09 15.21 -1.27
CA ASN A 159 -3.31 16.43 -1.05
C ASN A 159 -2.25 16.16 0.03
N ARG A 160 -0.95 16.37 -0.28
CA ARG A 160 0.17 16.03 0.61
C ARG A 160 0.14 16.78 1.95
N ASP A 161 -0.29 18.05 1.97
CA ASP A 161 -0.32 18.84 3.19
C ASP A 161 -1.50 18.44 4.09
N ALA A 162 -2.65 18.15 3.49
CA ALA A 162 -3.80 17.59 4.21
C ALA A 162 -3.47 16.21 4.80
N PHE A 163 -2.82 15.34 4.01
CA PHE A 163 -2.42 14.01 4.46
C PHE A 163 -1.32 14.05 5.53
N ARG A 164 -0.36 14.99 5.43
CA ARG A 164 0.61 15.28 6.50
C ARG A 164 -0.08 15.66 7.82
N SER A 165 -1.08 16.53 7.72
CA SER A 165 -1.86 16.98 8.88
C SER A 165 -2.64 15.81 9.51
N LEU A 166 -3.19 14.93 8.68
CA LEU A 166 -3.88 13.71 9.10
C LEU A 166 -2.91 12.78 9.85
N LEU A 167 -1.77 12.47 9.28
CA LEU A 167 -0.73 11.65 9.93
C LEU A 167 -0.30 12.23 11.28
N SER A 168 -0.09 13.55 11.35
CA SER A 168 0.30 14.23 12.60
C SER A 168 -0.76 14.09 13.71
N ARG A 169 -2.06 14.15 13.36
CA ARG A 169 -3.16 13.94 14.33
C ARG A 169 -3.15 12.53 14.93
N HIS A 170 -2.66 11.54 14.18
CA HIS A 170 -2.56 10.15 14.64
C HIS A 170 -1.15 9.79 15.18
N ASN A 171 -0.43 10.79 15.73
CA ASN A 171 0.86 10.60 16.39
C ASN A 171 1.98 10.07 15.48
N PHE A 172 1.94 10.38 14.19
CA PHE A 172 3.08 10.18 13.30
C PHE A 172 3.98 11.42 13.31
N LYS A 173 5.29 11.20 13.30
CA LYS A 173 6.35 12.21 13.22
C LYS A 173 7.33 11.89 12.10
N ASP A 174 8.30 12.77 11.86
CA ASP A 174 9.32 12.64 10.81
C ASP A 174 8.69 12.41 9.42
N ILE A 175 7.57 13.11 9.15
CA ILE A 175 6.76 12.91 7.95
C ILE A 175 7.48 13.51 6.74
N TYR A 176 7.86 12.66 5.80
CA TYR A 176 8.57 13.04 4.59
C TYR A 176 7.87 12.52 3.34
N PHE A 177 7.56 13.40 2.40
CA PHE A 177 6.96 13.08 1.11
C PHE A 177 7.99 13.19 -0.02
N MET A 178 7.93 12.26 -0.95
CA MET A 178 8.62 12.30 -2.23
C MET A 178 7.71 11.83 -3.35
N THR A 179 8.07 12.06 -4.60
CA THR A 179 7.42 11.43 -5.75
C THR A 179 8.16 10.14 -6.06
N ALA A 180 7.49 9.00 -5.89
CA ALA A 180 8.06 7.68 -6.15
C ALA A 180 8.00 7.29 -7.63
N HIS A 181 6.93 7.72 -8.32
CA HIS A 181 6.69 7.42 -9.73
C HIS A 181 5.79 8.49 -10.34
N THR A 182 5.75 8.57 -11.67
CA THR A 182 4.76 9.37 -12.39
C THR A 182 4.15 8.51 -13.48
N ILE A 183 2.83 8.34 -13.43
CA ILE A 183 2.09 7.61 -14.46
C ILE A 183 1.75 8.58 -15.58
N HIS A 184 2.03 8.19 -16.83
CA HIS A 184 1.61 8.93 -18.02
C HIS A 184 0.47 8.19 -18.70
N LYS A 185 -0.69 8.82 -18.76
CA LYS A 185 -1.90 8.24 -19.35
C LYS A 185 -2.65 9.32 -20.14
N GLU A 186 -2.94 9.04 -21.41
CA GLU A 186 -3.75 9.93 -22.27
C GLU A 186 -3.25 11.38 -22.33
N GLY A 187 -1.91 11.55 -22.36
CA GLY A 187 -1.28 12.87 -22.43
C GLY A 187 -1.24 13.65 -21.10
N LYS A 188 -1.76 13.08 -20.02
CA LYS A 188 -1.68 13.60 -18.65
C LYS A 188 -0.60 12.89 -17.84
N SER A 189 -0.13 13.56 -16.79
CA SER A 189 0.84 13.03 -15.83
C SER A 189 0.19 12.95 -14.45
N TYR A 190 0.24 11.80 -13.84
CA TYR A 190 -0.29 11.52 -12.51
C TYR A 190 0.86 11.12 -11.58
N PRO A 191 1.38 12.07 -10.77
CA PRO A 191 2.41 11.75 -9.81
C PRO A 191 1.87 10.82 -8.72
N VAL A 192 2.71 9.88 -8.31
CA VAL A 192 2.46 8.99 -7.18
C VAL A 192 3.46 9.35 -6.10
N PHE A 193 2.97 9.79 -4.95
CA PHE A 193 3.84 10.06 -3.82
C PHE A 193 4.22 8.77 -3.09
N LEU A 194 5.33 8.83 -2.37
CA LEU A 194 5.64 7.96 -1.24
C LEU A 194 5.76 8.86 0.00
N VAL A 195 5.00 8.56 1.04
CA VAL A 195 5.16 9.18 2.35
C VAL A 195 5.79 8.20 3.31
N LEU A 196 6.80 8.67 4.03
CA LEU A 196 7.43 7.99 5.14
C LEU A 196 7.10 8.72 6.43
N ALA A 197 6.77 7.99 7.48
CA ALA A 197 6.62 8.57 8.81
C ALA A 197 6.90 7.53 9.89
N THR A 198 7.16 8.00 11.10
CA THR A 198 7.45 7.17 12.27
C THR A 198 6.33 7.33 13.30
N ARG A 199 5.82 6.23 13.85
CA ARG A 199 4.91 6.26 15.00
C ARG A 199 5.67 6.82 16.22
N ALA A 200 5.11 7.84 16.88
CA ALA A 200 5.70 8.45 18.08
C ALA A 200 5.67 7.51 19.29
#